data_eb6e133ccaa171526414131b1fccee0b
#
_entry.id   eb6e133ccaa171526414131b1fccee0b
#
_cell.length_a   1.000
_cell.length_b   1.000
_cell.length_c   1.000
_cell.angle_alpha   90.00
_cell.angle_beta   90.00
_cell.angle_gamma   90.00
#
_symmetry.space_group_name_H-M   'P 1'
#
loop_
_entity.id
_entity.type
_entity.pdbx_description
1 polymer ?
#
loop_
_entity_poly.entity_id
_entity_poly.type
_entity_poly.pdbx_seq_one_letter_code
_entity_poly.pdbx_strand_id
1 'polypeptide(L)'
;NIKGQNRGLLMARQNAFNAGSLVQVSEGGLSEINNVLIRLRELGVQAASDNIGDEERSFLDQEVQQLVSEADRIAKTTRFGSKKLLDGSGEELEFHVGPFGDDDNIIRYKMNADATASKLGIDGVSVAEKGDARSLLGTVDEALVELGKMRADFGAVQSRLNTTTSNLDIQYENLSAAYSRIRDADIAKESADLASAQVLQQAAVSVMAQANQTPAQALRLLS
;
A
#
# COMPACT_ATOMS: atom_id res chain seq x y z
N ASN A 1 20.85 9.82 -14.99
CA ASN A 1 19.72 10.36 -14.26
C ASN A 1 18.45 9.46 -14.38
N ILE A 2 17.99 9.08 -15.60
CA ILE A 2 16.79 8.26 -15.82
C ILE A 2 16.82 6.92 -15.06
N LYS A 3 17.95 6.22 -15.02
CA LYS A 3 18.11 4.97 -14.25
C LYS A 3 17.89 5.17 -12.75
N GLY A 4 18.35 6.29 -12.21
CA GLY A 4 18.12 6.65 -10.79
C GLY A 4 16.65 6.92 -10.53
N GLN A 5 15.98 7.69 -11.39
CA GLN A 5 14.55 7.96 -11.30
C GLN A 5 13.71 6.69 -11.39
N ASN A 6 14.05 5.78 -12.30
CA ASN A 6 13.35 4.52 -12.49
C ASN A 6 13.42 3.63 -11.23
N ARG A 7 14.59 3.59 -10.58
CA ARG A 7 14.75 2.89 -9.29
C ARG A 7 13.98 3.59 -8.16
N GLY A 8 13.98 4.93 -8.15
CA GLY A 8 13.20 5.72 -7.21
C GLY A 8 11.70 5.44 -7.33
N LEU A 9 11.16 5.37 -8.56
CA LEU A 9 9.75 5.03 -8.81
C LEU A 9 9.38 3.62 -8.33
N LEU A 10 10.28 2.63 -8.51
CA LEU A 10 10.05 1.28 -7.97
C LEU A 10 9.94 1.29 -6.44
N MET A 11 10.83 2.02 -5.76
CA MET A 11 10.78 2.13 -4.30
C MET A 11 9.56 2.92 -3.83
N ALA A 12 9.20 4.00 -4.53
CA ALA A 12 7.98 4.78 -4.26
C ALA A 12 6.72 3.93 -4.39
N ARG A 13 6.64 3.08 -5.43
CA ARG A 13 5.57 2.10 -5.60
C ARG A 13 5.51 1.10 -4.45
N GLN A 14 6.65 0.57 -4.03
CA GLN A 14 6.72 -0.35 -2.89
C GLN A 14 6.24 0.33 -1.59
N ASN A 15 6.61 1.59 -1.38
CA ASN A 15 6.14 2.37 -0.25
C ASN A 15 4.62 2.58 -0.29
N ALA A 16 4.07 2.93 -1.47
CA ALA A 16 2.63 3.07 -1.64
C ALA A 16 1.88 1.75 -1.38
N PHE A 17 2.42 0.62 -1.82
CA PHE A 17 1.86 -0.70 -1.54
C PHE A 17 1.90 -1.05 -0.04
N ASN A 18 3.01 -0.76 0.64
CA ASN A 18 3.14 -0.97 2.08
C ASN A 18 2.15 -0.08 2.87
N ALA A 19 1.95 1.18 2.42
CA ALA A 19 0.94 2.08 2.98
C ALA A 19 -0.48 1.53 2.78
N GLY A 20 -0.78 1.00 1.59
CA GLY A 20 -2.05 0.32 1.31
C GLY A 20 -2.30 -0.89 2.22
N SER A 21 -1.25 -1.69 2.46
CA SER A 21 -1.33 -2.84 3.37
C SER A 21 -1.61 -2.41 4.83
N LEU A 22 -1.00 -1.31 5.28
CA LEU A 22 -1.29 -0.72 6.60
C LEU A 22 -2.77 -0.32 6.72
N VAL A 23 -3.30 0.36 5.70
CA VAL A 23 -4.73 0.76 5.66
C VAL A 23 -5.64 -0.47 5.68
N GLN A 24 -5.31 -1.54 4.93
CA GLN A 24 -6.08 -2.79 4.94
C GLN A 24 -6.09 -3.48 6.31
N VAL A 25 -4.97 -3.48 7.03
CA VAL A 25 -4.91 -4.02 8.41
C VAL A 25 -5.79 -3.19 9.34
N SER A 26 -5.78 -1.85 9.23
CA SER A 26 -6.64 -0.96 10.01
C SER A 26 -8.12 -1.23 9.73
N GLU A 27 -8.49 -1.33 8.44
CA GLU A 27 -9.87 -1.62 8.03
C GLU A 27 -10.33 -3.01 8.50
N GLY A 28 -9.45 -4.01 8.51
CA GLY A 28 -9.72 -5.33 9.10
C GLY A 28 -10.07 -5.23 10.57
N GLY A 29 -9.28 -4.50 11.37
CA GLY A 29 -9.56 -4.26 12.78
C GLY A 29 -10.88 -3.53 13.01
N LEU A 30 -11.16 -2.47 12.23
CA LEU A 30 -12.44 -1.75 12.32
C LEU A 30 -13.63 -2.62 11.91
N SER A 31 -13.47 -3.52 10.96
CA SER A 31 -14.52 -4.46 10.55
C SER A 31 -14.89 -5.43 11.67
N GLU A 32 -13.89 -5.93 12.40
CA GLU A 32 -14.15 -6.79 13.57
C GLU A 32 -14.84 -6.02 14.70
N ILE A 33 -14.41 -4.79 15.00
CA ILE A 33 -15.08 -3.93 15.99
C ILE A 33 -16.52 -3.64 15.56
N ASN A 34 -16.76 -3.42 14.26
CA ASN A 34 -18.12 -3.25 13.74
C ASN A 34 -19.02 -4.47 14.03
N ASN A 35 -18.49 -5.68 13.82
CA ASN A 35 -19.23 -6.91 14.11
C ASN A 35 -19.55 -7.02 15.62
N VAL A 36 -18.60 -6.65 16.47
CA VAL A 36 -18.81 -6.59 17.92
C VAL A 36 -19.91 -5.58 18.29
N LEU A 37 -19.89 -4.36 17.71
CA LEU A 37 -20.92 -3.34 17.97
C LEU A 37 -22.30 -3.82 17.52
N ILE A 38 -22.41 -4.48 16.36
CA ILE A 38 -23.68 -5.06 15.92
C ILE A 38 -24.17 -6.11 16.92
N ARG A 39 -23.27 -6.95 17.43
CA ARG A 39 -23.64 -7.96 18.46
C ARG A 39 -24.06 -7.31 19.78
N LEU A 40 -23.39 -6.26 20.22
CA LEU A 40 -23.81 -5.47 21.38
C LEU A 40 -25.21 -4.88 21.20
N ARG A 41 -25.52 -4.41 20.00
CA ARG A 41 -26.85 -3.89 19.66
C ARG A 41 -27.94 -4.99 19.76
N GLU A 42 -27.65 -6.20 19.24
CA GLU A 42 -28.57 -7.34 19.36
C GLU A 42 -28.84 -7.69 20.81
N LEU A 43 -27.80 -7.78 21.65
CA LEU A 43 -27.94 -8.04 23.09
C LEU A 43 -28.73 -6.94 23.81
N GLY A 44 -28.48 -5.68 23.44
CA GLY A 44 -29.24 -4.54 23.95
C GLY A 44 -30.74 -4.63 23.64
N VAL A 45 -31.09 -4.98 22.39
CA VAL A 45 -32.49 -5.19 21.98
C VAL A 45 -33.11 -6.35 22.77
N GLN A 46 -32.40 -7.46 22.93
CA GLN A 46 -32.85 -8.62 23.67
C GLN A 46 -33.09 -8.28 25.15
N ALA A 47 -32.12 -7.64 25.79
CA ALA A 47 -32.20 -7.28 27.21
C ALA A 47 -33.27 -6.19 27.52
N ALA A 48 -33.59 -5.33 26.53
CA ALA A 48 -34.62 -4.29 26.66
C ALA A 48 -36.05 -4.85 26.67
N SER A 49 -36.25 -6.13 26.34
CA SER A 49 -37.56 -6.78 26.26
C SER A 49 -38.09 -7.18 27.62
N ASP A 50 -39.41 -7.07 27.80
CA ASP A 50 -40.10 -7.43 29.06
C ASP A 50 -40.22 -8.93 29.32
N ASN A 51 -39.96 -9.76 28.30
CA ASN A 51 -39.98 -11.21 28.44
C ASN A 51 -38.68 -11.81 28.99
N ILE A 52 -37.69 -10.98 29.27
CA ILE A 52 -36.39 -11.37 29.84
C ILE A 52 -36.40 -11.03 31.34
N GLY A 53 -36.08 -12.03 32.18
CA GLY A 53 -35.93 -11.87 33.62
C GLY A 53 -34.60 -11.23 34.02
N ASP A 54 -34.50 -10.79 35.28
CA ASP A 54 -33.27 -10.11 35.74
C ASP A 54 -32.04 -11.05 35.77
N GLU A 55 -32.27 -12.34 36.07
CA GLU A 55 -31.21 -13.34 36.02
C GLU A 55 -30.66 -13.54 34.58
N GLU A 56 -31.58 -13.62 33.63
CA GLU A 56 -31.21 -13.75 32.20
C GLU A 56 -30.50 -12.50 31.69
N ARG A 57 -30.94 -11.28 32.12
CA ARG A 57 -30.21 -10.03 31.81
C ARG A 57 -28.81 -10.04 32.38
N SER A 58 -28.60 -10.62 33.57
CA SER A 58 -27.27 -10.75 34.17
C SER A 58 -26.36 -11.62 33.29
N PHE A 59 -26.86 -12.69 32.66
CA PHE A 59 -26.08 -13.50 31.72
C PHE A 59 -25.75 -12.73 30.42
N LEU A 60 -26.73 -11.99 29.90
CA LEU A 60 -26.50 -11.12 28.73
C LEU A 60 -25.47 -10.03 29.04
N ASP A 61 -25.49 -9.46 30.25
CA ASP A 61 -24.51 -8.46 30.67
C ASP A 61 -23.09 -9.02 30.71
N GLN A 62 -22.91 -10.27 31.14
CA GLN A 62 -21.60 -10.93 31.10
C GLN A 62 -21.09 -11.03 29.65
N GLU A 63 -21.95 -11.35 28.67
CA GLU A 63 -21.58 -11.37 27.26
C GLU A 63 -21.22 -9.95 26.78
N VAL A 64 -22.00 -8.93 27.16
CA VAL A 64 -21.73 -7.52 26.84
C VAL A 64 -20.36 -7.09 27.34
N GLN A 65 -20.00 -7.38 28.60
CA GLN A 65 -18.71 -7.03 29.17
C GLN A 65 -17.54 -7.70 28.43
N GLN A 66 -17.69 -8.96 28.02
CA GLN A 66 -16.67 -9.67 27.24
C GLN A 66 -16.52 -9.06 25.83
N LEU A 67 -17.60 -8.70 25.18
CA LEU A 67 -17.58 -8.07 23.86
C LEU A 67 -16.95 -6.67 23.90
N VAL A 68 -17.26 -5.86 24.92
CA VAL A 68 -16.62 -4.55 25.13
C VAL A 68 -15.12 -4.71 25.33
N SER A 69 -14.71 -5.67 26.18
CA SER A 69 -13.30 -5.97 26.41
C SER A 69 -12.59 -6.45 25.11
N GLU A 70 -13.28 -7.22 24.29
CA GLU A 70 -12.73 -7.70 23.01
C GLU A 70 -12.60 -6.56 21.99
N ALA A 71 -13.59 -5.66 21.89
CA ALA A 71 -13.48 -4.47 21.04
C ALA A 71 -12.27 -3.60 21.43
N ASP A 72 -12.10 -3.34 22.72
CA ASP A 72 -10.96 -2.58 23.24
C ASP A 72 -9.62 -3.29 22.98
N ARG A 73 -9.61 -4.63 23.15
CA ARG A 73 -8.43 -5.44 22.83
C ARG A 73 -8.06 -5.35 21.36
N ILE A 74 -9.03 -5.45 20.44
CA ILE A 74 -8.80 -5.33 18.99
C ILE A 74 -8.22 -3.94 18.68
N ALA A 75 -8.81 -2.87 19.23
CA ALA A 75 -8.33 -1.51 19.03
C ALA A 75 -6.86 -1.34 19.47
N LYS A 76 -6.49 -1.88 20.64
CA LYS A 76 -5.15 -1.78 21.22
C LYS A 76 -4.13 -2.73 20.60
N THR A 77 -4.55 -3.84 20.02
CA THR A 77 -3.65 -4.87 19.46
C THR A 77 -3.48 -4.76 17.95
N THR A 78 -4.38 -4.07 17.24
CA THR A 78 -4.24 -3.86 15.79
C THR A 78 -3.01 -3.00 15.51
N ARG A 79 -2.01 -3.61 14.86
CA ARG A 79 -0.74 -2.94 14.57
C ARG A 79 -0.18 -3.37 13.22
N PHE A 80 0.65 -2.50 12.66
CA PHE A 80 1.47 -2.79 11.49
C PHE A 80 2.94 -2.56 11.85
N GLY A 81 3.71 -3.66 11.98
CA GLY A 81 5.05 -3.61 12.57
C GLY A 81 5.00 -3.18 14.04
N SER A 82 5.70 -2.09 14.37
CA SER A 82 5.71 -1.52 15.72
C SER A 82 4.61 -0.48 15.97
N LYS A 83 3.90 -0.05 14.91
CA LYS A 83 2.92 1.05 15.00
C LYS A 83 1.54 0.50 15.30
N LYS A 84 0.87 1.06 16.28
CA LYS A 84 -0.54 0.81 16.58
C LYS A 84 -1.39 1.70 15.68
N LEU A 85 -2.53 1.19 15.24
CA LEU A 85 -3.30 1.81 14.17
C LEU A 85 -4.65 2.37 14.60
N LEU A 86 -5.20 1.89 15.74
CA LEU A 86 -6.58 2.16 16.16
C LEU A 86 -6.67 2.64 17.61
N ASP A 87 -5.58 3.06 18.23
CA ASP A 87 -5.52 3.50 19.63
C ASP A 87 -5.53 5.03 19.80
N GLY A 88 -5.74 5.78 18.71
CA GLY A 88 -5.81 7.24 18.76
C GLY A 88 -4.47 7.92 19.05
N SER A 89 -3.34 7.26 18.80
CA SER A 89 -2.00 7.81 19.08
C SER A 89 -1.73 9.14 18.39
N GLY A 90 -2.47 9.46 17.32
CA GLY A 90 -2.36 10.72 16.57
C GLY A 90 -1.04 10.88 15.82
N GLU A 91 -0.26 9.81 15.69
CA GLU A 91 1.01 9.83 14.98
C GLU A 91 0.79 10.16 13.50
N GLU A 92 1.57 11.10 12.96
CA GLU A 92 1.54 11.41 11.54
C GLU A 92 2.46 10.46 10.78
N LEU A 93 1.91 9.79 9.78
CA LEU A 93 2.64 8.91 8.89
C LEU A 93 2.91 9.62 7.58
N GLU A 94 4.17 9.61 7.16
CA GLU A 94 4.61 10.14 5.87
C GLU A 94 4.99 8.98 4.95
N PHE A 95 4.25 8.84 3.86
CA PHE A 95 4.54 7.87 2.83
C PHE A 95 5.19 8.56 1.65
N HIS A 96 6.48 8.31 1.45
CA HIS A 96 7.22 8.84 0.31
C HIS A 96 6.89 8.03 -0.94
N VAL A 97 6.07 8.62 -1.82
CA VAL A 97 5.46 7.97 -2.99
C VAL A 97 5.92 8.61 -4.31
N GLY A 98 7.09 9.20 -4.33
CA GLY A 98 7.66 9.79 -5.55
C GLY A 98 9.18 9.64 -5.61
N PRO A 99 9.80 9.92 -6.78
CA PRO A 99 11.25 9.77 -6.98
C PRO A 99 12.06 10.98 -6.50
N PHE A 100 11.40 12.08 -6.09
CA PHE A 100 12.03 13.35 -5.68
C PHE A 100 11.76 13.67 -4.22
N GLY A 101 12.59 14.51 -3.60
CA GLY A 101 12.51 14.87 -2.18
C GLY A 101 11.49 15.95 -1.82
N ASP A 102 10.65 16.40 -2.75
CA ASP A 102 9.68 17.46 -2.54
C ASP A 102 8.45 16.98 -1.78
N ASP A 103 7.79 17.88 -1.08
CA ASP A 103 6.57 17.62 -0.30
C ASP A 103 5.42 17.02 -1.15
N ASP A 104 5.36 17.33 -2.42
CA ASP A 104 4.38 16.79 -3.37
C ASP A 104 4.54 15.27 -3.58
N ASN A 105 5.69 14.72 -3.25
CA ASN A 105 5.99 13.29 -3.32
C ASN A 105 5.69 12.54 -2.01
N ILE A 106 5.07 13.22 -1.04
CA ILE A 106 4.74 12.65 0.27
C ILE A 106 3.23 12.63 0.47
N ILE A 107 2.67 11.46 0.76
CA ILE A 107 1.30 11.36 1.25
C ILE A 107 1.37 11.33 2.78
N ARG A 108 0.85 12.39 3.40
CA ARG A 108 0.71 12.47 4.86
C ARG A 108 -0.65 11.93 5.28
N TYR A 109 -0.64 11.09 6.28
CA TYR A 109 -1.84 10.59 6.93
C TYR A 109 -1.67 10.65 8.45
N LYS A 110 -2.57 11.36 9.12
CA LYS A 110 -2.60 11.43 10.57
C LYS A 110 -3.49 10.33 11.11
N MET A 111 -2.91 9.43 11.91
CA MET A 111 -3.64 8.34 12.55
C MET A 111 -4.50 8.87 13.70
N ASN A 112 -5.66 9.43 13.37
CA ASN A 112 -6.63 9.90 14.35
C ASN A 112 -7.69 8.84 14.69
N ALA A 113 -7.59 7.66 14.07
CA ALA A 113 -8.53 6.57 14.33
C ALA A 113 -8.32 6.05 15.75
N ASP A 114 -9.29 6.32 16.59
CA ASP A 114 -9.37 5.83 17.97
C ASP A 114 -10.66 5.02 18.12
N ALA A 115 -10.50 3.71 18.04
CA ALA A 115 -11.60 2.76 18.17
C ALA A 115 -11.59 2.06 19.54
N THR A 116 -10.95 2.65 20.55
CA THR A 116 -10.98 2.15 21.92
C THR A 116 -12.40 2.23 22.51
N ALA A 117 -12.72 1.33 23.44
CA ALA A 117 -14.02 1.30 24.09
C ALA A 117 -14.38 2.66 24.72
N SER A 118 -13.41 3.34 25.31
CA SER A 118 -13.57 4.67 25.91
C SER A 118 -13.93 5.73 24.87
N LYS A 119 -13.28 5.75 23.72
CA LYS A 119 -13.55 6.72 22.66
C LYS A 119 -14.90 6.47 21.96
N LEU A 120 -15.26 5.21 21.77
CA LEU A 120 -16.56 4.81 21.22
C LEU A 120 -17.71 4.97 22.22
N GLY A 121 -17.40 5.31 23.48
CA GLY A 121 -18.41 5.51 24.54
C GLY A 121 -19.04 4.23 25.04
N ILE A 122 -18.50 3.07 24.69
CA ILE A 122 -19.02 1.76 25.11
C ILE A 122 -18.33 1.21 26.36
N ASP A 123 -17.41 1.97 26.96
CA ASP A 123 -16.77 1.60 28.21
C ASP A 123 -17.76 1.71 29.39
N GLY A 124 -17.83 0.65 30.20
CA GLY A 124 -18.73 0.61 31.35
C GLY A 124 -20.23 0.52 31.04
N VAL A 125 -20.63 0.25 29.80
CA VAL A 125 -22.05 0.00 29.48
C VAL A 125 -22.50 -1.33 30.08
N SER A 126 -23.79 -1.41 30.44
CA SER A 126 -24.41 -2.59 31.04
C SER A 126 -25.81 -2.83 30.44
N VAL A 127 -26.30 -4.06 30.54
CA VAL A 127 -27.64 -4.45 30.17
C VAL A 127 -28.35 -5.16 31.34
N ALA A 128 -27.79 -5.07 32.56
CA ALA A 128 -28.33 -5.69 33.75
C ALA A 128 -29.73 -5.15 34.10
N GLU A 129 -29.98 -3.86 33.80
CA GLU A 129 -31.26 -3.23 33.92
C GLU A 129 -31.88 -2.90 32.57
N LYS A 130 -33.22 -2.95 32.46
CA LYS A 130 -33.94 -2.62 31.22
C LYS A 130 -33.68 -1.18 30.76
N GLY A 131 -33.50 -0.23 31.70
CA GLY A 131 -33.15 1.15 31.40
C GLY A 131 -31.79 1.27 30.72
N ASP A 132 -30.81 0.57 31.24
CA ASP A 132 -29.45 0.54 30.75
C ASP A 132 -29.39 -0.12 29.36
N ALA A 133 -30.11 -1.23 29.16
CA ALA A 133 -30.22 -1.89 27.88
C ALA A 133 -30.76 -0.96 26.76
N ARG A 134 -31.74 -0.09 27.12
CA ARG A 134 -32.23 0.92 26.18
C ARG A 134 -31.22 2.04 25.90
N SER A 135 -30.48 2.46 26.91
CA SER A 135 -29.44 3.47 26.78
C SER A 135 -28.29 2.95 25.91
N LEU A 136 -27.90 1.67 26.05
CA LEU A 136 -26.90 1.01 25.24
C LEU A 136 -27.20 1.13 23.75
N LEU A 137 -28.47 1.02 23.33
CA LEU A 137 -28.81 1.10 21.90
C LEU A 137 -28.41 2.45 21.29
N GLY A 138 -28.64 3.55 21.98
CA GLY A 138 -28.22 4.88 21.55
C GLY A 138 -26.71 5.00 21.49
N THR A 139 -26.00 4.53 22.51
CA THR A 139 -24.55 4.56 22.59
C THR A 139 -23.90 3.73 21.45
N VAL A 140 -24.43 2.55 21.16
CA VAL A 140 -23.92 1.70 20.08
C VAL A 140 -24.22 2.31 18.71
N ASP A 141 -25.38 2.94 18.51
CA ASP A 141 -25.69 3.62 17.25
C ASP A 141 -24.72 4.80 17.00
N GLU A 142 -24.37 5.57 18.03
CA GLU A 142 -23.34 6.61 17.95
C GLU A 142 -21.95 6.05 17.67
N ALA A 143 -21.58 4.95 18.33
CA ALA A 143 -20.32 4.26 18.10
C ALA A 143 -20.20 3.74 16.65
N LEU A 144 -21.28 3.18 16.08
CA LEU A 144 -21.32 2.74 14.68
C LEU A 144 -21.13 3.91 13.70
N VAL A 145 -21.70 5.09 13.99
CA VAL A 145 -21.50 6.30 13.19
C VAL A 145 -20.03 6.74 13.24
N GLU A 146 -19.43 6.77 14.42
CA GLU A 146 -18.02 7.17 14.59
C GLU A 146 -17.08 6.18 13.90
N LEU A 147 -17.33 4.89 14.05
CA LEU A 147 -16.60 3.85 13.33
C LEU A 147 -16.73 4.01 11.80
N GLY A 148 -17.93 4.35 11.33
CA GLY A 148 -18.20 4.61 9.91
C GLY A 148 -17.38 5.78 9.37
N LYS A 149 -17.17 6.85 10.14
CA LYS A 149 -16.30 7.97 9.77
C LYS A 149 -14.85 7.52 9.64
N MET A 150 -14.33 6.77 10.63
CA MET A 150 -12.96 6.23 10.57
C MET A 150 -12.75 5.36 9.32
N ARG A 151 -13.72 4.51 8.98
CA ARG A 151 -13.66 3.68 7.77
C ARG A 151 -13.71 4.52 6.49
N ALA A 152 -14.50 5.58 6.46
CA ALA A 152 -14.53 6.50 5.32
C ALA A 152 -13.19 7.20 5.10
N ASP A 153 -12.51 7.61 6.17
CA ASP A 153 -11.18 8.22 6.12
C ASP A 153 -10.15 7.22 5.58
N PHE A 154 -10.13 5.99 6.07
CA PHE A 154 -9.25 4.95 5.53
C PHE A 154 -9.56 4.64 4.06
N GLY A 155 -10.84 4.56 3.67
CA GLY A 155 -11.25 4.37 2.29
C GLY A 155 -10.76 5.48 1.35
N ALA A 156 -10.81 6.72 1.81
CA ALA A 156 -10.28 7.86 1.05
C ALA A 156 -8.76 7.77 0.85
N VAL A 157 -8.01 7.41 1.90
CA VAL A 157 -6.56 7.19 1.81
C VAL A 157 -6.23 6.03 0.89
N GLN A 158 -6.96 4.92 1.01
CA GLN A 158 -6.79 3.75 0.13
C GLN A 158 -7.01 4.12 -1.35
N SER A 159 -8.05 4.90 -1.65
CA SER A 159 -8.31 5.37 -3.01
C SER A 159 -7.17 6.24 -3.54
N ARG A 160 -6.65 7.17 -2.72
CA ARG A 160 -5.49 7.99 -3.09
C ARG A 160 -4.25 7.15 -3.37
N LEU A 161 -3.95 6.18 -2.51
CA LEU A 161 -2.81 5.27 -2.67
C LEU A 161 -2.93 4.43 -3.95
N ASN A 162 -4.12 3.91 -4.26
CA ASN A 162 -4.38 3.15 -5.48
C ASN A 162 -4.15 4.01 -6.73
N THR A 163 -4.67 5.25 -6.74
CA THR A 163 -4.45 6.21 -7.85
C THR A 163 -2.97 6.54 -8.00
N THR A 164 -2.28 6.77 -6.89
CA THR A 164 -0.84 7.05 -6.88
C THR A 164 -0.05 5.87 -7.43
N THR A 165 -0.35 4.64 -6.98
CA THR A 165 0.31 3.42 -7.48
C THR A 165 0.14 3.28 -8.99
N SER A 166 -1.07 3.47 -9.51
CA SER A 166 -1.34 3.42 -10.95
C SER A 166 -0.54 4.48 -11.74
N ASN A 167 -0.44 5.70 -11.21
CA ASN A 167 0.38 6.76 -11.80
C ASN A 167 1.87 6.40 -11.80
N LEU A 168 2.38 5.83 -10.71
CA LEU A 168 3.77 5.40 -10.59
C LEU A 168 4.09 4.28 -11.58
N ASP A 169 3.16 3.36 -11.80
CA ASP A 169 3.33 2.27 -12.78
C ASP A 169 3.42 2.82 -14.21
N ILE A 170 2.56 3.77 -14.59
CA ILE A 170 2.60 4.42 -15.91
C ILE A 170 3.90 5.21 -16.09
N GLN A 171 4.34 5.96 -15.07
CA GLN A 171 5.60 6.70 -15.12
C GLN A 171 6.80 5.76 -15.25
N TYR A 172 6.80 4.66 -14.48
CA TYR A 172 7.86 3.65 -14.54
C TYR A 172 7.94 3.01 -15.93
N GLU A 173 6.82 2.62 -16.52
CA GLU A 173 6.76 2.03 -17.86
C GLU A 173 7.31 2.99 -18.93
N ASN A 174 6.84 4.24 -18.92
CA ASN A 174 7.27 5.26 -19.86
C ASN A 174 8.77 5.60 -19.73
N LEU A 175 9.28 5.74 -18.50
CA LEU A 175 10.68 6.00 -18.23
C LEU A 175 11.56 4.79 -18.60
N SER A 176 11.08 3.57 -18.35
CA SER A 176 11.76 2.35 -18.74
C SER A 176 11.87 2.22 -20.25
N ALA A 177 10.77 2.49 -20.98
CA ALA A 177 10.77 2.50 -22.44
C ALA A 177 11.68 3.61 -23.02
N ALA A 178 11.70 4.79 -22.39
CA ALA A 178 12.60 5.87 -22.79
C ALA A 178 14.07 5.50 -22.52
N TYR A 179 14.36 4.88 -21.39
CA TYR A 179 15.69 4.41 -21.05
C TYR A 179 16.18 3.35 -22.03
N SER A 180 15.33 2.39 -22.39
CA SER A 180 15.63 1.36 -23.39
C SER A 180 15.97 1.99 -24.74
N ARG A 181 15.16 2.92 -25.24
CA ARG A 181 15.42 3.63 -26.52
C ARG A 181 16.72 4.41 -26.55
N ILE A 182 17.20 4.89 -25.42
CA ILE A 182 18.44 5.67 -25.34
C ILE A 182 19.67 4.78 -25.22
N ARG A 183 19.54 3.65 -24.53
CA ARG A 183 20.69 2.85 -24.11
C ARG A 183 20.81 1.48 -24.78
N ASP A 184 19.69 0.88 -25.15
CA ASP A 184 19.72 -0.46 -25.71
C ASP A 184 20.13 -0.39 -27.19
N ALA A 185 21.18 -1.12 -27.50
CA ALA A 185 21.61 -1.29 -28.90
C ALA A 185 20.69 -2.32 -29.58
N ASP A 186 20.34 -2.05 -30.81
CA ASP A 186 19.74 -3.05 -31.69
C ASP A 186 20.82 -4.09 -32.04
N ILE A 187 20.77 -5.22 -31.37
CA ILE A 187 21.76 -6.31 -31.52
C ILE A 187 21.83 -6.80 -32.97
N ALA A 188 20.71 -6.81 -33.69
CA ALA A 188 20.72 -7.22 -35.09
C ALA A 188 21.48 -6.24 -35.97
N LYS A 189 21.28 -4.95 -35.76
CA LYS A 189 22.00 -3.87 -36.46
C LYS A 189 23.49 -3.88 -36.10
N GLU A 190 23.80 -3.92 -34.80
CA GLU A 190 25.18 -3.92 -34.32
C GLU A 190 25.98 -5.15 -34.82
N SER A 191 25.33 -6.32 -34.86
CA SER A 191 25.92 -7.55 -35.41
C SER A 191 26.14 -7.45 -36.92
N ALA A 192 25.23 -6.82 -37.68
CA ALA A 192 25.39 -6.58 -39.10
C ALA A 192 26.53 -5.59 -39.39
N ASP A 193 26.64 -4.52 -38.59
CA ASP A 193 27.71 -3.54 -38.68
C ASP A 193 29.05 -4.18 -38.33
N LEU A 194 29.11 -5.03 -37.30
CA LEU A 194 30.31 -5.80 -36.95
C LEU A 194 30.74 -6.75 -38.08
N ALA A 195 29.78 -7.50 -38.64
CA ALA A 195 30.05 -8.41 -39.76
C ALA A 195 30.57 -7.64 -40.98
N SER A 196 29.96 -6.51 -41.31
CA SER A 196 30.40 -5.62 -42.39
C SER A 196 31.82 -5.09 -42.16
N ALA A 197 32.13 -4.67 -40.94
CA ALA A 197 33.48 -4.21 -40.58
C ALA A 197 34.52 -5.33 -40.68
N GLN A 198 34.20 -6.55 -40.30
CA GLN A 198 35.07 -7.72 -40.44
C GLN A 198 35.34 -8.05 -41.90
N VAL A 199 34.33 -8.00 -42.78
CA VAL A 199 34.50 -8.23 -44.22
C VAL A 199 35.39 -7.15 -44.83
N LEU A 200 35.17 -5.87 -44.48
CA LEU A 200 36.01 -4.78 -44.93
C LEU A 200 37.47 -4.92 -44.46
N GLN A 201 37.69 -5.36 -43.23
CA GLN A 201 39.03 -5.62 -42.69
C GLN A 201 39.73 -6.72 -43.48
N GLN A 202 39.03 -7.85 -43.74
CA GLN A 202 39.61 -8.94 -44.57
C GLN A 202 39.90 -8.50 -45.98
N ALA A 203 39.01 -7.73 -46.59
CA ALA A 203 39.22 -7.17 -47.92
C ALA A 203 40.42 -6.22 -47.94
N ALA A 204 40.56 -5.34 -46.98
CA ALA A 204 41.67 -4.41 -46.85
C ALA A 204 43.03 -5.15 -46.71
N VAL A 205 43.07 -6.21 -45.90
CA VAL A 205 44.25 -7.04 -45.72
C VAL A 205 44.62 -7.73 -47.05
N SER A 206 43.64 -8.26 -47.79
CA SER A 206 43.89 -8.91 -49.09
C SER A 206 44.35 -7.91 -50.13
N VAL A 207 43.78 -6.71 -50.20
CA VAL A 207 44.25 -5.64 -51.14
C VAL A 207 45.65 -5.16 -50.79
N MET A 208 45.95 -4.99 -49.50
CA MET A 208 47.36 -4.66 -49.10
C MET A 208 48.35 -5.75 -49.46
N ALA A 209 48.01 -7.03 -49.28
CA ALA A 209 48.85 -8.13 -49.71
C ALA A 209 49.05 -8.10 -51.22
N GLN A 210 48.03 -7.82 -51.99
CA GLN A 210 48.11 -7.69 -53.47
C GLN A 210 48.91 -6.45 -53.87
N ALA A 211 48.75 -5.31 -53.26
CA ALA A 211 49.51 -4.09 -53.51
C ALA A 211 50.98 -4.28 -53.22
N ASN A 212 51.37 -5.03 -52.20
CA ASN A 212 52.76 -5.34 -51.88
C ASN A 212 53.43 -6.31 -52.91
N GLN A 213 52.64 -7.08 -53.67
CA GLN A 213 53.15 -7.94 -54.72
C GLN A 213 53.39 -7.20 -56.06
N THR A 214 52.66 -6.09 -56.28
CA THR A 214 52.72 -5.31 -57.52
C THR A 214 54.13 -4.79 -57.84
N PRO A 215 54.95 -4.25 -56.93
CA PRO A 215 56.33 -3.82 -57.17
C PRO A 215 57.28 -4.99 -57.55
N ALA A 216 57.02 -6.14 -56.91
CA ALA A 216 57.84 -7.35 -57.24
C ALA A 216 57.55 -7.88 -58.62
N GLN A 217 56.36 -7.77 -59.16
CA GLN A 217 56.01 -8.11 -60.55
C GLN A 217 56.54 -7.08 -61.50
N ALA A 218 56.56 -5.78 -61.20
CA ALA A 218 57.16 -4.73 -62.00
C ALA A 218 58.67 -4.94 -62.13
N LEU A 219 59.40 -5.33 -61.11
CA LEU A 219 60.82 -5.68 -61.11
C LEU A 219 61.10 -6.90 -61.97
N ARG A 220 60.21 -7.88 -62.01
CA ARG A 220 60.33 -9.07 -62.87
C ARG A 220 60.17 -8.77 -64.37
N LEU A 221 59.47 -7.72 -64.74
CA LEU A 221 59.27 -7.30 -66.13
C LEU A 221 60.42 -6.42 -66.64
N LEU A 222 61.27 -5.89 -65.77
CA LEU A 222 62.41 -5.05 -66.09
C LEU A 222 63.73 -5.79 -66.04
N SER A 223 63.74 -7.06 -65.65
CA SER A 223 64.87 -7.97 -65.69
C SER A 223 64.75 -8.98 -66.86
#